data_ea8ffa06e51fef34d0c7f74ec9115fa3
#
_entry.id   ea8ffa06e51fef34d0c7f74ec9115fa3
#
_cell.length_a   1.000
_cell.length_b   1.000
_cell.length_c   1.000
_cell.angle_alpha   90.00
_cell.angle_beta   90.00
_cell.angle_gamma   90.00
#
_symmetry.space_group_name_H-M   'P 1'
#
loop_
_entity.id
_entity.type
_entity.pdbx_description
1 polymer ?
#
loop_
_entity_poly.entity_id
_entity_poly.type
_entity_poly.pdbx_seq_one_letter_code
_entity_poly.pdbx_strand_id
1 'polypeptide(L)'
;MAFLHSEYDVKEEIRKIVKEHYQGGDILSLPADNFLFEQKFPFAKITCCEKDPLTYVEGLKRRPSNVTYLNQDIFTVKGKFGLVWFDLCGAFQVSLINTLISYFQQSQSKVICLTILAKREGIDKVLQLYGAKDLEDFRVNTFPELISSFSDYRLSVICRYQSPNSSPMLLYVFKLKTKKN
;
A
#
# COMPACT_ATOMS: atom_id res chain seq x y z
N MET A 1 -5.50 -17.11 -4.74
CA MET A 1 -5.81 -15.66 -4.80
C MET A 1 -7.29 -15.46 -4.54
N ALA A 2 -7.64 -14.63 -3.56
CA ALA A 2 -9.05 -14.28 -3.33
C ALA A 2 -9.43 -13.14 -4.27
N PHE A 3 -10.52 -13.29 -5.00
CA PHE A 3 -11.09 -12.25 -5.86
C PHE A 3 -12.36 -11.73 -5.18
N LEU A 4 -12.31 -10.51 -4.69
CA LEU A 4 -13.48 -9.88 -4.10
C LEU A 4 -14.27 -9.17 -5.20
N HIS A 5 -15.40 -9.75 -5.57
CA HIS A 5 -16.44 -9.06 -6.33
C HIS A 5 -17.54 -8.65 -5.35
N SER A 6 -17.74 -7.37 -5.14
CA SER A 6 -18.89 -6.90 -4.40
C SER A 6 -19.60 -5.79 -5.17
N GLU A 7 -20.91 -5.81 -5.14
CA GLU A 7 -21.76 -4.74 -5.63
C GLU A 7 -21.79 -3.56 -4.65
N TYR A 8 -21.30 -3.76 -3.42
CA TYR A 8 -21.20 -2.79 -2.34
C TYR A 8 -19.75 -2.32 -2.17
N ASP A 9 -19.54 -1.21 -1.53
CA ASP A 9 -18.29 -0.45 -1.41
C ASP A 9 -17.05 -1.34 -1.16
N VAL A 10 -16.47 -1.86 -2.24
CA VAL A 10 -15.28 -2.73 -2.21
C VAL A 10 -14.11 -2.04 -1.52
N LYS A 11 -14.03 -0.70 -1.55
CA LYS A 11 -13.00 0.04 -0.84
C LYS A 11 -13.16 -0.10 0.67
N GLU A 12 -14.40 -0.21 1.17
CA GLU A 12 -14.64 -0.44 2.59
C GLU A 12 -14.16 -1.82 3.03
N GLU A 13 -14.37 -2.84 2.23
CA GLU A 13 -13.83 -4.18 2.51
C GLU A 13 -12.31 -4.22 2.51
N ILE A 14 -11.67 -3.52 1.56
CA ILE A 14 -10.22 -3.39 1.54
C ILE A 14 -9.71 -2.70 2.80
N ARG A 15 -10.34 -1.60 3.24
CA ARG A 15 -10.00 -0.92 4.50
C ARG A 15 -10.15 -1.85 5.72
N LYS A 16 -11.16 -2.72 5.71
CA LYS A 16 -11.38 -3.73 6.74
C LYS A 16 -10.23 -4.75 6.76
N ILE A 17 -9.86 -5.30 5.60
CA ILE A 17 -8.72 -6.22 5.49
C ILE A 17 -7.44 -5.57 6.02
N VAL A 18 -7.14 -4.34 5.61
CA VAL A 18 -5.96 -3.61 6.09
C VAL A 18 -6.03 -3.42 7.61
N LYS A 19 -7.21 -3.05 8.15
CA LYS A 19 -7.42 -2.90 9.58
C LYS A 19 -7.21 -4.20 10.37
N GLU A 20 -7.66 -5.33 9.86
CA GLU A 20 -7.51 -6.66 10.48
C GLU A 20 -6.02 -7.06 10.64
N HIS A 21 -5.16 -6.50 9.81
CA HIS A 21 -3.71 -6.75 9.87
C HIS A 21 -2.96 -5.77 10.78
N TYR A 22 -3.60 -4.71 11.25
CA TYR A 22 -2.99 -3.75 12.17
C TYR A 22 -2.72 -4.39 13.53
N GLN A 23 -1.47 -4.28 13.98
CA GLN A 23 -0.98 -4.88 15.23
C GLN A 23 -0.60 -3.85 16.29
N GLY A 24 -1.24 -2.69 16.26
CA GLY A 24 -0.92 -1.58 17.14
C GLY A 24 0.32 -0.80 16.74
N GLY A 25 0.50 0.38 17.29
CA GLY A 25 1.57 1.33 17.00
C GLY A 25 1.12 2.47 16.07
N ASP A 26 2.06 3.29 15.63
CA ASP A 26 1.78 4.41 14.74
C ASP A 26 1.44 3.93 13.33
N ILE A 27 0.68 4.72 12.59
CA ILE A 27 0.27 4.43 11.21
C ILE A 27 0.88 5.46 10.27
N LEU A 28 1.36 5.00 9.10
CA LEU A 28 1.73 5.84 7.97
C LEU A 28 0.81 5.51 6.79
N SER A 29 0.15 6.52 6.20
CA SER A 29 -0.79 6.30 5.10
C SER A 29 -0.76 7.41 4.05
N LEU A 30 -1.32 7.10 2.88
CA LEU A 30 -1.74 8.07 1.88
C LEU A 30 -3.24 8.30 2.09
N PRO A 31 -3.66 9.48 2.56
CA PRO A 31 -5.07 9.74 2.77
C PRO A 31 -5.79 9.89 1.43
N ALA A 32 -6.97 9.30 1.32
CA ALA A 32 -7.93 9.77 0.34
C ALA A 32 -8.58 11.08 0.85
N ASP A 33 -9.27 11.79 -0.02
CA ASP A 33 -9.84 13.14 0.23
C ASP A 33 -10.61 13.31 1.55
N ASN A 34 -11.10 12.21 2.13
CA ASN A 34 -11.99 12.21 3.30
C ASN A 34 -11.40 11.54 4.54
N PHE A 35 -10.17 11.09 4.52
CA PHE A 35 -9.54 10.36 5.64
C PHE A 35 -10.38 9.17 6.16
N LEU A 36 -11.12 8.49 5.29
CA LEU A 36 -12.06 7.45 5.70
C LEU A 36 -11.39 6.23 6.34
N PHE A 37 -10.16 5.95 5.96
CA PHE A 37 -9.36 4.89 6.58
C PHE A 37 -8.87 5.32 7.95
N GLU A 38 -8.34 6.51 8.05
CA GLU A 38 -7.74 7.08 9.26
C GLU A 38 -8.76 7.23 10.39
N GLN A 39 -10.00 7.56 10.06
CA GLN A 39 -11.12 7.65 11.02
C GLN A 39 -11.42 6.31 11.72
N LYS A 40 -10.99 5.18 11.15
CA LYS A 40 -11.16 3.86 11.77
C LYS A 40 -10.18 3.57 12.90
N PHE A 41 -9.21 4.46 13.14
CA PHE A 41 -8.17 4.33 14.14
C PHE A 41 -8.09 5.56 15.07
N PRO A 42 -9.15 5.86 15.82
CA PRO A 42 -9.24 7.11 16.60
C PRO A 42 -8.17 7.21 17.70
N PHE A 43 -7.58 6.09 18.12
CA PHE A 43 -6.58 6.04 19.18
C PHE A 43 -5.14 5.88 18.69
N ALA A 44 -4.92 5.70 17.38
CA ALA A 44 -3.58 5.61 16.82
C ALA A 44 -3.05 7.01 16.47
N LYS A 45 -1.74 7.21 16.59
CA LYS A 45 -1.07 8.33 15.92
C LYS A 45 -0.91 7.99 14.45
N ILE A 46 -1.39 8.87 13.59
CA ILE A 46 -1.38 8.65 12.15
C ILE A 46 -0.58 9.77 11.49
N THR A 47 0.38 9.38 10.66
CA THR A 47 1.06 10.29 9.75
C THR A 47 0.52 10.06 8.35
N CYS A 48 -0.03 11.09 7.74
CA CYS A 48 -0.49 11.08 6.36
C CYS A 48 0.41 11.96 5.51
N CYS A 49 0.65 11.55 4.27
CA CYS A 49 1.47 12.29 3.33
C CYS A 49 0.68 12.62 2.06
N GLU A 50 0.84 13.84 1.57
CA GLU A 50 0.35 14.27 0.27
C GLU A 50 1.42 15.14 -0.39
N LYS A 51 1.88 14.75 -1.57
CA LYS A 51 2.94 15.48 -2.28
C LYS A 51 2.41 16.64 -3.12
N ASP A 52 1.15 16.57 -3.54
CA ASP A 52 0.52 17.66 -4.28
C ASP A 52 0.11 18.78 -3.31
N PRO A 53 0.65 20.01 -3.47
CA PRO A 53 0.38 21.09 -2.53
C PRO A 53 -1.08 21.53 -2.47
N LEU A 54 -1.81 21.45 -3.59
CA LEU A 54 -3.22 21.87 -3.63
C LEU A 54 -4.10 20.87 -2.90
N THR A 55 -3.90 19.57 -3.17
CA THR A 55 -4.58 18.48 -2.47
C THR A 55 -4.25 18.49 -0.97
N TYR A 56 -3.00 18.79 -0.62
CA TYR A 56 -2.58 18.94 0.78
C TYR A 56 -3.36 20.07 1.49
N VAL A 57 -3.46 21.25 0.90
CA VAL A 57 -4.18 22.39 1.49
C VAL A 57 -5.67 22.07 1.69
N GLU A 58 -6.30 21.40 0.73
CA GLU A 58 -7.69 20.96 0.87
C GLU A 58 -7.86 19.89 1.96
N GLY A 59 -6.92 18.95 2.05
CA GLY A 59 -6.93 17.90 3.07
C GLY A 59 -6.78 18.46 4.48
N LEU A 60 -6.01 19.53 4.69
CA LEU A 60 -5.86 20.19 5.99
C LEU A 60 -7.19 20.60 6.61
N LYS A 61 -8.17 21.00 5.78
CA LYS A 61 -9.51 21.44 6.23
C LYS A 61 -10.34 20.29 6.83
N ARG A 62 -10.02 19.05 6.46
CA ARG A 62 -10.80 17.84 6.82
C ARG A 62 -10.04 16.90 7.74
N ARG A 63 -8.81 17.22 8.07
CA ARG A 63 -7.90 16.39 8.82
C ARG A 63 -8.44 16.05 10.22
N PRO A 64 -8.52 14.76 10.61
CA PRO A 64 -8.82 14.35 11.98
C PRO A 64 -7.75 14.83 12.97
N SER A 65 -8.12 15.03 14.23
CA SER A 65 -7.22 15.58 15.27
C SER A 65 -6.02 14.69 15.59
N ASN A 66 -6.16 13.37 15.41
CA ASN A 66 -5.10 12.38 15.65
C ASN A 66 -4.19 12.17 14.43
N VAL A 67 -4.37 12.94 13.35
CA VAL A 67 -3.58 12.84 12.11
C VAL A 67 -2.58 13.98 12.04
N THR A 68 -1.30 13.66 11.89
CA THR A 68 -0.26 14.57 11.41
C THR A 68 -0.24 14.51 9.89
N TYR A 69 -0.50 15.62 9.22
CA TYR A 69 -0.56 15.68 7.76
C TYR A 69 0.63 16.45 7.21
N LEU A 70 1.39 15.85 6.29
CA LEU A 70 2.66 16.35 5.78
C LEU A 70 2.57 16.55 4.26
N ASN A 71 3.07 17.70 3.78
CA ASN A 71 3.22 17.93 2.35
C ASN A 71 4.57 17.37 1.87
N GLN A 72 4.63 16.07 1.68
CA GLN A 72 5.83 15.38 1.20
C GLN A 72 5.51 14.01 0.59
N ASP A 73 6.49 13.43 -0.10
CA ASP A 73 6.39 12.08 -0.62
C ASP A 73 6.45 11.06 0.53
N ILE A 74 5.48 10.14 0.60
CA ILE A 74 5.38 9.12 1.64
C ILE A 74 6.63 8.23 1.70
N PHE A 75 7.29 7.98 0.58
CA PHE A 75 8.51 7.15 0.54
C PHE A 75 9.71 7.80 1.23
N THR A 76 9.66 9.09 1.53
CA THR A 76 10.71 9.80 2.27
C THR A 76 10.54 9.72 3.78
N VAL A 77 9.37 9.32 4.27
CA VAL A 77 9.08 9.21 5.69
C VAL A 77 9.76 7.98 6.27
N LYS A 78 10.61 8.19 7.25
CA LYS A 78 11.32 7.13 7.99
C LYS A 78 10.68 6.95 9.36
N GLY A 79 10.65 5.72 9.82
CA GLY A 79 10.12 5.40 11.15
C GLY A 79 9.77 3.92 11.30
N LYS A 80 9.39 3.57 12.53
CA LYS A 80 8.81 2.27 12.87
C LYS A 80 7.31 2.45 13.02
N PHE A 81 6.56 1.92 12.08
CA PHE A 81 5.11 1.97 12.12
C PHE A 81 4.53 0.58 12.45
N GLY A 82 3.39 0.57 13.11
CA GLY A 82 2.59 -0.65 13.24
C GLY A 82 1.99 -1.05 11.91
N LEU A 83 1.63 -0.04 11.10
CA LEU A 83 1.06 -0.21 9.76
C LEU A 83 1.54 0.90 8.84
N VAL A 84 1.95 0.52 7.63
CA VAL A 84 2.12 1.44 6.50
C VAL A 84 1.14 1.05 5.42
N TRP A 85 0.39 2.00 4.88
CA TRP A 85 -0.49 1.75 3.75
C TRP A 85 -0.19 2.69 2.58
N PHE A 86 0.35 2.13 1.51
CA PHE A 86 0.52 2.77 0.23
C PHE A 86 -0.71 2.55 -0.64
N ASP A 87 -1.68 3.46 -0.61
CA ASP A 87 -2.85 3.43 -1.50
C ASP A 87 -2.52 4.17 -2.80
N LEU A 88 -1.83 3.48 -3.71
CA LEU A 88 -1.31 4.04 -4.95
C LEU A 88 -2.34 3.93 -6.07
N CYS A 89 -2.60 5.04 -6.76
CA CYS A 89 -3.48 5.08 -7.94
C CYS A 89 -2.76 4.74 -9.26
N GLY A 90 -1.47 4.39 -9.21
CA GLY A 90 -0.65 4.07 -10.37
C GLY A 90 -0.53 2.57 -10.65
N ALA A 91 -0.11 2.21 -11.86
CA ALA A 91 0.28 0.84 -12.22
C ALA A 91 1.75 0.58 -11.88
N PHE A 92 2.18 -0.68 -11.94
CA PHE A 92 3.58 -1.06 -11.79
C PHE A 92 4.43 -0.41 -12.89
N GLN A 93 5.47 0.28 -12.46
CA GLN A 93 6.53 0.85 -13.29
C GLN A 93 7.88 0.50 -12.64
N VAL A 94 8.93 0.40 -13.44
CA VAL A 94 10.28 0.05 -12.93
C VAL A 94 10.73 1.00 -11.82
N SER A 95 10.52 2.31 -11.99
CA SER A 95 10.86 3.32 -10.98
C SER A 95 10.11 3.10 -9.66
N LEU A 96 8.81 2.81 -9.73
CA LEU A 96 8.00 2.54 -8.55
C LEU A 96 8.45 1.25 -7.85
N ILE A 97 8.73 0.19 -8.61
CA ILE A 97 9.20 -1.09 -8.05
C ILE A 97 10.51 -0.88 -7.30
N ASN A 98 11.48 -0.17 -7.90
CA ASN A 98 12.75 0.15 -7.25
C ASN A 98 12.57 0.98 -5.97
N THR A 99 11.66 1.96 -6.00
CA THR A 99 11.31 2.76 -4.82
C THR A 99 10.70 1.90 -3.72
N LEU A 100 9.77 1.00 -4.07
CA LEU A 100 9.19 0.05 -3.12
C LEU A 100 10.25 -0.87 -2.53
N ILE A 101 11.09 -1.50 -3.35
CA ILE A 101 12.19 -2.37 -2.85
C ILE A 101 13.07 -1.59 -1.86
N SER A 102 13.50 -0.38 -2.22
CA SER A 102 14.32 0.47 -1.35
C SER A 102 13.62 0.80 -0.04
N TYR A 103 12.30 1.10 -0.08
CA TYR A 103 11.53 1.36 1.12
C TYR A 103 11.42 0.12 2.02
N PHE A 104 11.10 -1.03 1.44
CA PHE A 104 10.99 -2.29 2.17
C PHE A 104 12.32 -2.71 2.82
N GLN A 105 13.45 -2.49 2.16
CA GLN A 105 14.79 -2.77 2.71
C GLN A 105 15.10 -1.95 3.96
N GLN A 106 14.62 -0.70 4.01
CA GLN A 106 14.93 0.24 5.09
C GLN A 106 13.85 0.26 6.18
N SER A 107 12.66 -0.26 5.90
CA SER A 107 11.53 -0.22 6.82
C SER A 107 11.69 -1.22 7.96
N GLN A 108 11.24 -0.82 9.15
CA GLN A 108 11.09 -1.67 10.31
C GLN A 108 9.61 -1.75 10.77
N SER A 109 8.70 -1.41 9.89
CA SER A 109 7.26 -1.41 10.16
C SER A 109 6.74 -2.85 10.25
N LYS A 110 5.76 -3.11 11.13
CA LYS A 110 5.26 -4.48 11.35
C LYS A 110 4.52 -5.02 10.13
N VAL A 111 3.73 -4.17 9.51
CA VAL A 111 2.89 -4.50 8.35
C VAL A 111 3.00 -3.39 7.32
N ILE A 112 3.16 -3.78 6.05
CA ILE A 112 3.09 -2.87 4.92
C ILE A 112 2.00 -3.37 3.98
N CYS A 113 1.00 -2.53 3.73
CA CYS A 113 -0.03 -2.75 2.75
C CYS A 113 0.25 -1.90 1.51
N LEU A 114 0.05 -2.48 0.35
CA LEU A 114 0.20 -1.82 -0.94
C LEU A 114 -1.05 -2.05 -1.78
N THR A 115 -1.73 -0.99 -2.15
CA THR A 115 -2.80 -1.01 -3.14
C THR A 115 -2.28 -0.41 -4.44
N ILE A 116 -2.48 -1.09 -5.55
CA ILE A 116 -1.97 -0.66 -6.86
C ILE A 116 -2.92 -1.06 -7.99
N LEU A 117 -2.96 -0.27 -9.05
CA LEU A 117 -3.75 -0.59 -10.24
C LEU A 117 -3.25 -1.86 -10.93
N ALA A 118 -4.19 -2.75 -11.23
CA ALA A 118 -3.95 -3.95 -12.02
C ALA A 118 -4.05 -3.64 -13.53
N LYS A 119 -3.36 -2.58 -14.00
CA LYS A 119 -3.34 -2.17 -15.42
C LYS A 119 -2.13 -2.70 -16.17
N ARG A 120 -2.24 -2.71 -17.51
CA ARG A 120 -1.26 -3.25 -18.43
C ARG A 120 -0.17 -2.26 -18.86
N GLU A 121 -0.35 -0.96 -18.63
CA GLU A 121 0.53 0.08 -19.13
C GLU A 121 1.95 -0.04 -18.56
N GLY A 122 2.94 -0.03 -19.45
CA GLY A 122 4.37 -0.09 -19.08
C GLY A 122 4.88 -1.45 -18.61
N ILE A 123 4.03 -2.47 -18.61
CA ILE A 123 4.34 -3.78 -18.04
C ILE A 123 5.40 -4.55 -18.83
N ASP A 124 5.49 -4.38 -20.14
CA ASP A 124 6.42 -5.14 -20.99
C ASP A 124 7.88 -4.97 -20.54
N LYS A 125 8.28 -3.73 -20.19
CA LYS A 125 9.60 -3.45 -19.61
C LYS A 125 9.78 -4.11 -18.24
N VAL A 126 8.73 -4.15 -17.43
CA VAL A 126 8.73 -4.78 -16.13
C VAL A 126 8.88 -6.30 -16.28
N LEU A 127 8.09 -6.94 -17.15
CA LEU A 127 8.17 -8.37 -17.40
C LEU A 127 9.56 -8.78 -17.89
N GLN A 128 10.10 -8.05 -18.86
CA GLN A 128 11.43 -8.31 -19.40
C GLN A 128 12.53 -8.16 -18.34
N LEU A 129 12.48 -7.09 -17.53
CA LEU A 129 13.52 -6.76 -16.57
C LEU A 129 13.55 -7.77 -15.40
N TYR A 130 12.39 -8.23 -14.98
CA TYR A 130 12.26 -9.12 -13.81
C TYR A 130 12.01 -10.58 -14.17
N GLY A 131 12.00 -10.93 -15.46
CA GLY A 131 11.92 -12.31 -15.93
C GLY A 131 10.56 -13.00 -15.72
N ALA A 132 9.49 -12.21 -15.58
CA ALA A 132 8.15 -12.77 -15.42
C ALA A 132 7.58 -13.22 -16.77
N LYS A 133 6.82 -14.32 -16.76
CA LYS A 133 6.21 -14.90 -17.97
C LYS A 133 5.12 -14.01 -18.57
N ASP A 134 4.31 -13.47 -17.70
CA ASP A 134 3.19 -12.61 -18.02
C ASP A 134 2.85 -11.69 -16.82
N LEU A 135 1.84 -10.88 -17.02
CA LEU A 135 1.41 -9.90 -16.02
C LEU A 135 0.88 -10.54 -14.73
N GLU A 136 0.20 -11.67 -14.83
CA GLU A 136 -0.35 -12.36 -13.67
C GLU A 136 0.78 -13.04 -12.88
N ASP A 137 1.72 -13.67 -13.56
CA ASP A 137 2.93 -14.22 -12.94
C ASP A 137 3.76 -13.14 -12.24
N PHE A 138 3.92 -11.98 -12.87
CA PHE A 138 4.57 -10.85 -12.23
C PHE A 138 3.88 -10.44 -10.91
N ARG A 139 2.57 -10.30 -10.93
CA ARG A 139 1.78 -9.82 -9.79
C ARG A 139 1.74 -10.82 -8.64
N VAL A 140 1.58 -12.10 -8.97
CA VAL A 140 1.32 -13.15 -7.97
C VAL A 140 2.60 -13.74 -7.41
N ASN A 141 3.61 -13.89 -8.25
CA ASN A 141 4.85 -14.57 -7.91
C ASN A 141 6.03 -13.60 -7.89
N THR A 142 6.38 -13.02 -9.03
CA THR A 142 7.64 -12.28 -9.20
C THR A 142 7.76 -11.07 -8.27
N PHE A 143 6.75 -10.20 -8.21
CA PHE A 143 6.82 -9.01 -7.35
C PHE A 143 6.87 -9.34 -5.85
N PRO A 144 6.03 -10.24 -5.31
CA PRO A 144 6.15 -10.67 -3.91
C PRO A 144 7.50 -11.33 -3.59
N GLU A 145 8.05 -12.12 -4.53
CA GLU A 145 9.36 -12.74 -4.37
C GLU A 145 10.49 -11.70 -4.36
N LEU A 146 10.43 -10.69 -5.23
CA LEU A 146 11.38 -9.57 -5.21
C LEU A 146 11.39 -8.90 -3.83
N ILE A 147 10.22 -8.52 -3.31
CA ILE A 147 10.13 -7.91 -1.98
C ILE A 147 10.73 -8.83 -0.92
N SER A 148 10.37 -10.12 -0.93
CA SER A 148 10.80 -11.10 0.08
C SER A 148 12.30 -11.44 -0.01
N SER A 149 12.90 -11.31 -1.19
CA SER A 149 14.33 -11.57 -1.45
C SER A 149 15.21 -10.39 -1.04
N PHE A 150 14.72 -9.17 -1.22
CA PHE A 150 15.48 -7.96 -0.92
C PHE A 150 15.17 -7.34 0.45
N SER A 151 14.26 -7.92 1.23
CA SER A 151 13.85 -7.39 2.54
C SER A 151 13.46 -8.47 3.54
N ASP A 152 13.28 -8.07 4.79
CA ASP A 152 12.78 -8.96 5.87
C ASP A 152 11.25 -9.11 5.84
N TYR A 153 10.58 -8.83 4.73
CA TYR A 153 9.14 -8.98 4.61
C TYR A 153 8.75 -10.25 3.87
N ARG A 154 7.54 -10.73 4.18
CA ARG A 154 6.90 -11.82 3.43
C ARG A 154 5.46 -11.45 3.09
N LEU A 155 5.01 -11.89 1.93
CA LEU A 155 3.61 -11.76 1.56
C LEU A 155 2.73 -12.56 2.52
N SER A 156 1.68 -11.93 3.04
CA SER A 156 0.66 -12.55 3.89
C SER A 156 -0.67 -12.69 3.16
N VAL A 157 -1.05 -11.65 2.40
CA VAL A 157 -2.30 -11.63 1.64
C VAL A 157 -2.05 -10.96 0.30
N ILE A 158 -2.66 -11.50 -0.73
CA ILE A 158 -2.89 -10.83 -2.00
C ILE A 158 -4.36 -10.99 -2.36
N CYS A 159 -5.03 -9.90 -2.69
CA CYS A 159 -6.38 -9.95 -3.22
C CYS A 159 -6.54 -8.96 -4.38
N ARG A 160 -7.35 -9.36 -5.33
CA ARG A 160 -7.75 -8.50 -6.46
C ARG A 160 -9.18 -8.06 -6.24
N TYR A 161 -9.44 -6.80 -6.44
CA TYR A 161 -10.77 -6.23 -6.29
C TYR A 161 -11.05 -5.20 -7.39
N GLN A 162 -12.31 -4.94 -7.61
CA GLN A 162 -12.77 -3.97 -8.60
C GLN A 162 -14.09 -3.37 -8.14
N SER A 163 -14.16 -2.06 -8.05
CA SER A 163 -15.43 -1.36 -7.86
C SER A 163 -16.16 -1.24 -9.22
N PRO A 164 -17.49 -1.13 -9.23
CA PRO A 164 -18.22 -0.88 -10.46
C PRO A 164 -17.64 0.31 -11.23
N ASN A 165 -17.47 0.17 -12.54
CA ASN A 165 -16.92 1.19 -13.44
C ASN A 165 -15.48 1.66 -13.13
N SER A 166 -14.72 0.93 -12.31
CA SER A 166 -13.32 1.22 -12.00
C SER A 166 -12.35 0.21 -12.64
N SER A 167 -11.09 0.59 -12.70
CA SER A 167 -10.02 -0.36 -13.07
C SER A 167 -9.81 -1.36 -11.92
N PRO A 168 -9.47 -2.62 -12.24
CA PRO A 168 -9.12 -3.59 -11.21
C PRO A 168 -7.89 -3.13 -10.43
N MET A 169 -7.90 -3.42 -9.14
CA MET A 169 -6.86 -3.10 -8.18
C MET A 169 -6.32 -4.37 -7.52
N LEU A 170 -5.12 -4.29 -7.01
CA LEU A 170 -4.51 -5.34 -6.19
C LEU A 170 -4.17 -4.76 -4.82
N LEU A 171 -4.50 -5.52 -3.78
CA LEU A 171 -3.99 -5.30 -2.43
C LEU A 171 -2.97 -6.38 -2.10
N TYR A 172 -1.80 -5.96 -1.67
CA TYR A 172 -0.79 -6.80 -1.05
C TYR A 172 -0.67 -6.44 0.43
N VAL A 173 -0.55 -7.46 1.27
CA VAL A 173 -0.23 -7.29 2.69
C VAL A 173 1.06 -8.05 2.98
N PHE A 174 2.10 -7.30 3.32
CA PHE A 174 3.40 -7.84 3.72
C PHE A 174 3.58 -7.71 5.23
N LYS A 175 4.13 -8.75 5.85
CA LYS A 175 4.47 -8.76 7.28
C LYS A 175 5.98 -8.90 7.46
N LEU A 176 6.51 -8.16 8.41
CA LEU A 176 7.90 -8.30 8.83
C LEU A 176 8.12 -9.72 9.39
N LYS A 177 9.17 -10.39 8.93
CA LYS A 177 9.56 -11.71 9.45
C LYS A 177 9.95 -11.56 10.92
N THR A 178 9.31 -12.27 11.80
CA THR A 178 9.77 -12.38 13.19
C THR A 178 11.06 -13.20 13.19
N LYS A 179 12.15 -12.63 13.71
CA LYS A 179 13.34 -13.43 13.98
C LYS A 179 12.93 -14.54 14.94
N LYS A 180 13.07 -15.79 14.53
CA LYS A 180 12.99 -16.90 15.48
C LYS A 180 14.21 -16.74 16.39
N ASN A 181 13.97 -16.48 17.65
CA ASN A 181 14.99 -16.63 18.69
C ASN A 181 15.40 -18.09 18.79
#